data_79a2d9ae6d91eb7a5314f72193fc59c1
#
_entry.id   79a2d9ae6d91eb7a5314f72193fc59c1
#
_cell.length_a   1.000
_cell.length_b   1.000
_cell.length_c   1.000
_cell.angle_alpha   90.00
_cell.angle_beta   90.00
_cell.angle_gamma   90.00
#
_symmetry.space_group_name_H-M   'P 1'
#
loop_
_entity.id
_entity.type
_entity.pdbx_description
1 polymer ?
#
loop_
_entity_poly.entity_id
_entity_poly.type
_entity_poly.pdbx_seq_one_letter_code
_entity_poly.pdbx_strand_id
1 'polypeptide(L)'
;MNIGLLVNPIAGMGGRVGLKGTDGVVDEAIKRGASPVAPGRALEFLTALESVISSSKLRDEIRIITCPGKMGEDVAQEAGLKHKVVELDIENSTDAEDTKDCVLSLYEAEVRLLIFVGGDGTARDVLDSVTAYELKDLQVIGVPSGVKMYSGIFVVNPADAAEVVRLVYEGTAQSAEFEVMDADEKAIRKDRFIINLYGYLTGPSVPARFQGAKQASPETSDECEAQEAIAKYVIEEMDKDGTYILGPGTTVKTVTDMLKVKKTTLGVDVYKQGKVHNDVNEEKILELVDDFNKTWIIVSPIGHQGMLFGRGNQQISPGIIDRVGRDHIIVISTPSKLKGIAGELLRVDTGDTKVDDVLRGFIRVVTDYNEMRLIKIE
;
A
#
# COMPACT_ATOMS: atom_id res chain seq x y z
N MET A 1 27.00 -3.07 -9.80
CA MET A 1 25.78 -2.26 -10.19
C MET A 1 25.53 -1.23 -9.10
N ASN A 2 25.36 0.05 -9.49
CA ASN A 2 25.00 1.12 -8.56
C ASN A 2 23.48 1.17 -8.43
N ILE A 3 22.97 1.10 -7.20
CA ILE A 3 21.55 1.21 -6.86
C ILE A 3 21.37 2.49 -6.07
N GLY A 4 20.43 3.35 -6.51
CA GLY A 4 20.05 4.55 -5.76
C GLY A 4 18.97 4.21 -4.73
N LEU A 5 19.12 4.71 -3.52
CA LEU A 5 18.08 4.69 -2.49
C LEU A 5 17.68 6.11 -2.14
N LEU A 6 16.39 6.42 -2.30
CA LEU A 6 15.77 7.67 -1.91
C LEU A 6 14.59 7.39 -1.00
N VAL A 7 14.54 8.01 0.18
CA VAL A 7 13.45 7.87 1.13
C VAL A 7 12.78 9.22 1.33
N ASN A 8 11.46 9.28 1.13
CA ASN A 8 10.69 10.46 1.54
C ASN A 8 10.29 10.28 3.01
N PRO A 9 10.93 10.97 3.96
CA PRO A 9 10.81 10.67 5.39
C PRO A 9 9.41 10.92 5.96
N ILE A 10 8.59 11.75 5.30
CA ILE A 10 7.24 12.10 5.75
C ILE A 10 6.13 11.29 5.06
N ALA A 11 6.49 10.45 4.07
CA ALA A 11 5.50 9.69 3.33
C ALA A 11 4.82 8.61 4.19
N GLY A 12 3.52 8.44 3.96
CA GLY A 12 2.70 7.41 4.60
C GLY A 12 2.17 7.76 5.99
N MET A 13 2.55 8.89 6.58
CA MET A 13 2.16 9.27 7.95
C MET A 13 0.64 9.36 8.15
N GLY A 14 -0.10 9.85 7.17
CA GLY A 14 -1.55 10.08 7.31
C GLY A 14 -2.40 8.81 7.44
N GLY A 15 -1.90 7.68 7.00
CA GLY A 15 -2.69 6.45 6.89
C GLY A 15 -3.24 5.90 8.19
N ARG A 16 -2.40 5.69 9.18
CA ARG A 16 -2.80 5.14 10.48
C ARG A 16 -3.71 6.05 11.29
N VAL A 17 -3.60 7.36 11.10
CA VAL A 17 -4.42 8.36 11.80
C VAL A 17 -5.68 8.74 11.02
N GLY A 18 -6.04 7.98 9.98
CA GLY A 18 -7.28 8.17 9.20
C GLY A 18 -7.25 9.36 8.23
N LEU A 19 -6.10 9.98 8.01
CA LEU A 19 -5.95 11.00 6.97
C LEU A 19 -5.79 10.32 5.59
N LYS A 20 -6.50 10.87 4.60
CA LYS A 20 -6.53 10.33 3.22
C LYS A 20 -5.39 10.91 2.37
N GLY A 21 -4.16 10.94 2.89
CA GLY A 21 -2.95 11.51 2.33
C GLY A 21 -2.15 12.25 3.40
N THR A 22 -0.92 12.67 3.05
CA THR A 22 -0.03 13.42 3.96
C THR A 22 0.22 14.84 3.42
N ASP A 23 0.00 15.09 2.13
CA ASP A 23 0.29 16.34 1.46
C ASP A 23 -0.54 17.50 2.06
N GLY A 24 0.15 18.52 2.56
CA GLY A 24 -0.44 19.70 3.19
C GLY A 24 -1.13 19.47 4.54
N VAL A 25 -0.99 18.28 5.14
CA VAL A 25 -1.59 17.93 6.45
C VAL A 25 -0.62 17.23 7.41
N VAL A 26 0.69 17.39 7.20
CA VAL A 26 1.74 16.77 8.04
C VAL A 26 1.59 17.16 9.50
N ASP A 27 1.39 18.45 9.80
CA ASP A 27 1.21 18.94 11.17
C ASP A 27 -0.03 18.34 11.85
N GLU A 28 -1.10 18.14 11.11
CA GLU A 28 -2.32 17.51 11.62
C GLU A 28 -2.09 16.01 11.85
N ALA A 29 -1.34 15.34 10.98
CA ALA A 29 -0.96 13.94 11.17
C ALA A 29 -0.14 13.78 12.46
N ILE A 30 0.85 14.63 12.68
CA ILE A 30 1.69 14.63 13.91
C ILE A 30 0.84 14.87 15.15
N LYS A 31 -0.08 15.85 15.11
CA LYS A 31 -0.99 16.13 16.24
C LYS A 31 -1.89 14.94 16.58
N ARG A 32 -2.22 14.11 15.60
CA ARG A 32 -2.98 12.87 15.78
C ARG A 32 -2.12 11.66 16.16
N GLY A 33 -0.84 11.87 16.46
CA GLY A 33 0.08 10.80 16.86
C GLY A 33 0.65 9.97 15.69
N ALA A 34 0.60 10.48 14.47
CA ALA A 34 1.22 9.79 13.33
C ALA A 34 2.74 9.71 13.48
N SER A 35 3.30 8.56 13.16
CA SER A 35 4.74 8.32 13.06
C SER A 35 5.14 8.12 11.59
N PRO A 36 6.39 8.43 11.21
CA PRO A 36 6.93 8.15 9.89
C PRO A 36 6.83 6.64 9.54
N VAL A 37 6.37 6.36 8.32
CA VAL A 37 6.22 4.98 7.82
C VAL A 37 7.34 4.62 6.84
N ALA A 38 7.72 5.55 5.98
CA ALA A 38 8.69 5.30 4.92
C ALA A 38 10.06 4.82 5.41
N PRO A 39 10.65 5.34 6.52
CA PRO A 39 11.92 4.81 7.02
C PRO A 39 11.85 3.32 7.40
N GLY A 40 10.78 2.89 8.06
CA GLY A 40 10.57 1.48 8.39
C GLY A 40 10.46 0.60 7.14
N ARG A 41 9.74 1.07 6.10
CA ARG A 41 9.62 0.37 4.81
C ARG A 41 10.95 0.29 4.07
N ALA A 42 11.78 1.33 4.17
CA ALA A 42 13.13 1.32 3.61
C ALA A 42 14.02 0.31 4.33
N LEU A 43 13.94 0.22 5.66
CA LEU A 43 14.67 -0.76 6.45
C LEU A 43 14.26 -2.20 6.11
N GLU A 44 12.96 -2.47 5.95
CA GLU A 44 12.45 -3.77 5.48
C GLU A 44 13.02 -4.12 4.10
N PHE A 45 13.03 -3.16 3.15
CA PHE A 45 13.65 -3.36 1.83
C PHE A 45 15.14 -3.70 1.94
N LEU A 46 15.91 -2.92 2.70
CA LEU A 46 17.35 -3.13 2.84
C LEU A 46 17.67 -4.46 3.52
N THR A 47 16.89 -4.85 4.52
CA THR A 47 17.02 -6.16 5.20
C THR A 47 16.72 -7.30 4.23
N ALA A 48 15.67 -7.19 3.44
CA ALA A 48 15.36 -8.18 2.42
C ALA A 48 16.46 -8.25 1.33
N LEU A 49 16.95 -7.07 0.89
CA LEU A 49 18.02 -6.99 -0.08
C LEU A 49 19.29 -7.67 0.44
N GLU A 50 19.69 -7.44 1.69
CA GLU A 50 20.84 -8.10 2.30
C GLU A 50 20.67 -9.62 2.30
N SER A 51 19.49 -10.11 2.66
CA SER A 51 19.20 -11.55 2.61
C SER A 51 19.35 -12.14 1.22
N VAL A 52 18.89 -11.44 0.19
CA VAL A 52 18.98 -11.86 -1.21
C VAL A 52 20.42 -11.85 -1.71
N ILE A 53 21.19 -10.80 -1.40
CA ILE A 53 22.58 -10.66 -1.89
C ILE A 53 23.59 -11.48 -1.08
N SER A 54 23.35 -11.74 0.22
CA SER A 54 24.28 -12.50 1.09
C SER A 54 24.43 -13.94 0.68
N SER A 55 23.48 -14.52 -0.03
CA SER A 55 23.50 -15.89 -0.52
C SER A 55 24.27 -16.06 -1.85
N SER A 56 24.79 -14.98 -2.43
CA SER A 56 25.39 -14.98 -3.76
C SER A 56 26.63 -14.09 -3.86
N LYS A 57 27.37 -14.18 -4.99
CA LYS A 57 28.48 -13.26 -5.31
C LYS A 57 28.06 -11.79 -5.45
N LEU A 58 26.77 -11.50 -5.33
CA LEU A 58 26.14 -10.18 -5.52
C LEU A 58 26.60 -9.14 -4.49
N ARG A 59 27.02 -9.58 -3.30
CA ARG A 59 27.38 -8.68 -2.18
C ARG A 59 28.49 -7.69 -2.52
N ASP A 60 29.47 -8.11 -3.33
CA ASP A 60 30.60 -7.26 -3.70
C ASP A 60 30.32 -6.43 -4.97
N GLU A 61 29.27 -6.75 -5.71
CA GLU A 61 28.96 -6.15 -7.00
C GLU A 61 27.83 -5.12 -6.94
N ILE A 62 26.99 -5.17 -5.91
CA ILE A 62 25.93 -4.18 -5.66
C ILE A 62 26.44 -3.12 -4.69
N ARG A 63 26.31 -1.85 -5.10
CA ARG A 63 26.68 -0.69 -4.30
C ARG A 63 25.45 0.19 -4.10
N ILE A 64 25.14 0.51 -2.84
CA ILE A 64 24.05 1.42 -2.50
C ILE A 64 24.61 2.84 -2.51
N ILE A 65 23.95 3.72 -3.24
CA ILE A 65 24.20 5.16 -3.24
C ILE A 65 22.90 5.82 -2.76
N THR A 66 22.99 6.70 -1.79
CA THR A 66 21.81 7.27 -1.13
C THR A 66 21.94 8.77 -0.88
N CYS A 67 20.84 9.41 -0.53
CA CYS A 67 20.78 10.81 -0.17
C CYS A 67 21.09 11.00 1.32
N PRO A 68 21.52 12.21 1.74
CA PRO A 68 21.93 12.50 3.12
C PRO A 68 20.81 12.32 4.13
N GLY A 69 21.19 11.96 5.36
CA GLY A 69 20.35 11.94 6.54
C GLY A 69 19.08 11.11 6.38
N LYS A 70 17.94 11.70 6.71
CA LYS A 70 16.62 11.04 6.69
C LYS A 70 16.16 10.61 5.29
N MET A 71 16.77 11.14 4.24
CA MET A 71 16.42 10.79 2.86
C MET A 71 17.10 9.50 2.36
N GLY A 72 17.72 8.73 3.28
CA GLY A 72 18.16 7.37 2.99
C GLY A 72 19.43 6.95 3.74
N GLU A 73 20.35 7.87 4.08
CA GLU A 73 21.60 7.57 4.79
C GLU A 73 21.32 6.94 6.16
N ASP A 74 20.43 7.54 6.96
CA ASP A 74 20.12 7.06 8.31
C ASP A 74 19.65 5.60 8.29
N VAL A 75 18.78 5.25 7.35
CA VAL A 75 18.24 3.89 7.21
C VAL A 75 19.30 2.91 6.68
N ALA A 76 20.14 3.35 5.75
CA ALA A 76 21.24 2.52 5.23
C ALA A 76 22.28 2.23 6.33
N GLN A 77 22.54 3.19 7.21
CA GLN A 77 23.37 3.03 8.38
C GLN A 77 22.75 2.08 9.41
N GLU A 78 21.46 2.24 9.70
CA GLU A 78 20.70 1.35 10.61
C GLU A 78 20.71 -0.10 10.11
N ALA A 79 20.56 -0.32 8.79
CA ALA A 79 20.63 -1.62 8.16
C ALA A 79 22.05 -2.22 8.16
N GLY A 80 23.08 -1.46 8.52
CA GLY A 80 24.48 -1.92 8.55
C GLY A 80 25.08 -2.18 7.17
N LEU A 81 24.47 -1.66 6.09
CA LEU A 81 24.92 -1.87 4.72
C LEU A 81 25.97 -0.83 4.31
N LYS A 82 26.98 -1.28 3.53
CA LYS A 82 27.94 -0.37 2.93
C LYS A 82 27.24 0.50 1.89
N HIS A 83 27.30 1.80 2.07
CA HIS A 83 26.70 2.78 1.19
C HIS A 83 27.62 3.96 0.93
N LYS A 84 27.30 4.73 -0.11
CA LYS A 84 27.90 6.02 -0.42
C LYS A 84 26.78 7.07 -0.40
N VAL A 85 27.06 8.22 0.18
CA VAL A 85 26.10 9.33 0.25
C VAL A 85 26.49 10.35 -0.84
N VAL A 86 25.49 10.86 -1.58
CA VAL A 86 25.70 11.96 -2.53
C VAL A 86 25.92 13.27 -1.79
N GLU A 87 26.71 14.18 -2.37
CA GLU A 87 26.95 15.50 -1.81
C GLU A 87 25.74 16.39 -2.11
N LEU A 88 24.88 16.57 -1.11
CA LEU A 88 23.71 17.43 -1.18
C LEU A 88 23.47 18.07 0.19
N ASP A 89 23.13 19.34 0.22
CA ASP A 89 22.77 20.03 1.47
C ASP A 89 21.24 19.97 1.64
N ILE A 90 20.81 19.16 2.60
CA ILE A 90 19.39 18.93 2.88
C ILE A 90 19.08 19.44 4.27
N GLU A 91 18.09 20.31 4.39
CA GLU A 91 17.61 20.83 5.65
C GLU A 91 16.87 19.74 6.48
N ASN A 92 16.64 20.04 7.78
CA ASN A 92 15.93 19.12 8.66
C ASN A 92 14.45 18.85 8.25
N SER A 93 13.85 19.77 7.50
CA SER A 93 12.51 19.66 6.93
C SER A 93 12.66 19.48 5.42
N THR A 94 12.30 18.32 4.93
CA THR A 94 12.40 17.95 3.51
C THR A 94 11.13 18.30 2.75
N ASP A 95 11.28 18.65 1.47
CA ASP A 95 10.19 18.96 0.55
C ASP A 95 10.32 18.25 -0.82
N ALA A 96 9.52 18.66 -1.80
CA ALA A 96 9.52 18.09 -3.13
C ALA A 96 10.78 18.42 -3.92
N GLU A 97 11.39 19.61 -3.71
CA GLU A 97 12.61 20.00 -4.39
C GLU A 97 13.81 19.17 -3.90
N ASP A 98 13.91 18.88 -2.59
CA ASP A 98 14.91 17.95 -2.06
C ASP A 98 14.81 16.56 -2.72
N THR A 99 13.59 16.10 -2.98
CA THR A 99 13.37 14.82 -3.69
C THR A 99 13.91 14.90 -5.13
N LYS A 100 13.65 15.99 -5.85
CA LYS A 100 14.11 16.17 -7.23
C LYS A 100 15.63 16.31 -7.32
N ASP A 101 16.23 17.07 -6.41
CA ASP A 101 17.66 17.25 -6.31
C ASP A 101 18.38 15.94 -5.95
N CYS A 102 17.79 15.13 -5.07
CA CYS A 102 18.27 13.79 -4.78
C CYS A 102 18.27 12.88 -6.02
N VAL A 103 17.21 12.89 -6.82
CA VAL A 103 17.12 12.08 -8.05
C VAL A 103 18.25 12.48 -9.02
N LEU A 104 18.45 13.77 -9.23
CA LEU A 104 19.52 14.27 -10.11
C LEU A 104 20.91 13.88 -9.60
N SER A 105 21.21 14.12 -8.32
CA SER A 105 22.50 13.81 -7.72
C SER A 105 22.81 12.29 -7.74
N LEU A 106 21.80 11.46 -7.54
CA LEU A 106 21.95 10.00 -7.67
C LEU A 106 22.25 9.60 -9.12
N TYR A 107 21.58 10.21 -10.09
CA TYR A 107 21.85 9.95 -11.51
C TYR A 107 23.26 10.38 -11.92
N GLU A 108 23.74 11.53 -11.46
CA GLU A 108 25.12 12.04 -11.67
C GLU A 108 26.15 11.10 -11.00
N ALA A 109 25.78 10.44 -9.90
CA ALA A 109 26.61 9.40 -9.27
C ALA A 109 26.52 8.04 -9.97
N GLU A 110 26.11 8.00 -11.24
CA GLU A 110 26.02 6.81 -12.09
C GLU A 110 24.97 5.77 -11.62
N VAL A 111 23.96 6.18 -10.86
CA VAL A 111 22.80 5.35 -10.59
C VAL A 111 21.96 5.23 -11.86
N ARG A 112 21.59 3.99 -12.21
CA ARG A 112 20.67 3.67 -13.32
C ARG A 112 19.48 2.83 -12.88
N LEU A 113 19.45 2.42 -11.60
CA LEU A 113 18.31 1.81 -10.94
C LEU A 113 18.06 2.57 -9.64
N LEU A 114 16.97 3.32 -9.60
CA LEU A 114 16.52 4.10 -8.44
C LEU A 114 15.42 3.35 -7.70
N ILE A 115 15.63 3.10 -6.43
CA ILE A 115 14.59 2.64 -5.50
C ILE A 115 14.17 3.85 -4.67
N PHE A 116 12.91 4.28 -4.81
CA PHE A 116 12.37 5.31 -3.94
C PHE A 116 11.34 4.73 -2.99
N VAL A 117 11.32 5.20 -1.76
CA VAL A 117 10.37 4.81 -0.72
C VAL A 117 9.43 5.98 -0.44
N GLY A 118 8.16 5.84 -0.84
CA GLY A 118 7.24 6.97 -0.80
C GLY A 118 5.81 6.60 -1.17
N GLY A 119 5.03 7.60 -1.55
CA GLY A 119 3.68 7.52 -2.09
C GLY A 119 3.57 8.10 -3.50
N ASP A 120 2.34 8.30 -4.00
CA ASP A 120 2.09 8.87 -5.34
C ASP A 120 2.68 10.27 -5.49
N GLY A 121 2.68 11.11 -4.43
CA GLY A 121 3.35 12.41 -4.42
C GLY A 121 4.84 12.28 -4.74
N THR A 122 5.54 11.35 -4.05
CA THR A 122 6.96 11.09 -4.31
C THR A 122 7.19 10.55 -5.73
N ALA A 123 6.30 9.71 -6.25
CA ALA A 123 6.38 9.23 -7.63
C ALA A 123 6.27 10.37 -8.66
N ARG A 124 5.43 11.38 -8.39
CA ARG A 124 5.33 12.60 -9.22
C ARG A 124 6.62 13.42 -9.18
N ASP A 125 7.17 13.65 -7.97
CA ASP A 125 8.41 14.41 -7.80
C ASP A 125 9.58 13.74 -8.54
N VAL A 126 9.67 12.39 -8.47
CA VAL A 126 10.64 11.60 -9.25
C VAL A 126 10.41 11.77 -10.75
N LEU A 127 9.16 11.68 -11.22
CA LEU A 127 8.84 11.88 -12.65
C LEU A 127 9.17 13.28 -13.13
N ASP A 128 8.89 14.31 -12.32
CA ASP A 128 9.23 15.69 -12.63
C ASP A 128 10.74 15.85 -12.85
N SER A 129 11.56 15.27 -11.95
CA SER A 129 13.02 15.30 -12.10
C SER A 129 13.48 14.54 -13.34
N VAL A 130 12.97 13.32 -13.57
CA VAL A 130 13.30 12.51 -14.75
C VAL A 130 12.98 13.27 -16.05
N THR A 131 11.87 13.97 -16.08
CA THR A 131 11.41 14.73 -17.25
C THR A 131 12.22 16.02 -17.43
N ALA A 132 12.43 16.79 -16.36
CA ALA A 132 13.12 18.07 -16.41
C ALA A 132 14.59 17.94 -16.85
N TYR A 133 15.26 16.87 -16.41
CA TYR A 133 16.67 16.62 -16.70
C TYR A 133 16.90 15.56 -17.78
N GLU A 134 15.84 15.09 -18.44
CA GLU A 134 15.91 14.07 -19.51
C GLU A 134 16.66 12.78 -19.13
N LEU A 135 16.41 12.22 -17.92
CA LEU A 135 17.10 11.05 -17.38
C LEU A 135 16.60 9.73 -18.03
N LYS A 136 16.82 9.57 -19.33
CA LYS A 136 16.15 8.55 -20.18
C LYS A 136 16.51 7.09 -19.86
N ASP A 137 17.67 6.84 -19.29
CA ASP A 137 18.19 5.51 -18.94
C ASP A 137 18.04 5.16 -17.45
N LEU A 138 17.34 6.02 -16.68
CA LEU A 138 17.03 5.76 -15.29
C LEU A 138 15.81 4.83 -15.19
N GLN A 139 16.01 3.65 -14.62
CA GLN A 139 14.92 2.76 -14.20
C GLN A 139 14.53 3.03 -12.76
N VAL A 140 13.24 2.97 -12.46
CA VAL A 140 12.69 3.34 -11.16
C VAL A 140 11.86 2.21 -10.58
N ILE A 141 11.96 1.99 -9.27
CA ILE A 141 11.12 1.10 -8.48
C ILE A 141 10.58 1.88 -7.29
N GLY A 142 9.27 1.89 -7.11
CA GLY A 142 8.64 2.47 -5.93
C GLY A 142 8.40 1.41 -4.84
N VAL A 143 8.93 1.66 -3.64
CA VAL A 143 8.60 0.91 -2.43
C VAL A 143 7.46 1.63 -1.71
N PRO A 144 6.33 0.97 -1.51
CA PRO A 144 5.14 1.63 -1.01
C PRO A 144 5.24 1.99 0.48
N SER A 145 4.94 3.24 0.84
CA SER A 145 4.79 3.71 2.22
C SER A 145 3.40 4.28 2.53
N GLY A 146 2.60 4.57 1.51
CA GLY A 146 1.27 5.15 1.66
C GLY A 146 0.14 4.11 1.67
N VAL A 147 -1.06 4.55 2.08
CA VAL A 147 -2.28 3.71 2.16
C VAL A 147 -3.08 3.70 0.86
N LYS A 148 -3.06 4.79 0.12
CA LYS A 148 -3.84 4.98 -1.11
C LYS A 148 -2.89 5.36 -2.22
N MET A 149 -2.37 4.35 -2.89
CA MET A 149 -1.40 4.51 -3.96
C MET A 149 -2.02 3.98 -5.24
N TYR A 150 -1.98 4.80 -6.26
CA TYR A 150 -2.69 4.58 -7.52
C TYR A 150 -1.74 4.33 -8.68
N SER A 151 -0.48 4.77 -8.56
CA SER A 151 0.55 4.60 -9.58
C SER A 151 0.99 3.14 -9.72
N GLY A 152 1.26 2.73 -10.96
CA GLY A 152 1.71 1.39 -11.30
C GLY A 152 3.17 1.09 -10.98
N ILE A 153 3.99 2.11 -10.73
CA ILE A 153 5.44 2.00 -10.49
C ILE A 153 5.80 1.29 -9.17
N PHE A 154 4.83 1.11 -8.27
CA PHE A 154 5.10 0.50 -6.97
C PHE A 154 5.10 -1.02 -7.02
N VAL A 155 6.08 -1.62 -6.37
CA VAL A 155 6.06 -3.05 -6.04
C VAL A 155 4.99 -3.35 -4.98
N VAL A 156 4.68 -4.63 -4.79
CA VAL A 156 3.65 -5.04 -3.83
C VAL A 156 4.09 -4.75 -2.39
N ASN A 157 5.33 -5.11 -2.06
CA ASN A 157 5.92 -4.92 -0.73
C ASN A 157 7.43 -4.72 -0.84
N PRO A 158 8.15 -4.35 0.24
CA PRO A 158 9.59 -4.13 0.22
C PRO A 158 10.41 -5.36 -0.18
N ALA A 159 9.99 -6.57 0.19
CA ALA A 159 10.70 -7.79 -0.18
C ALA A 159 10.62 -8.05 -1.69
N ASP A 160 9.50 -7.70 -2.33
CA ASP A 160 9.39 -7.76 -3.79
C ASP A 160 10.35 -6.79 -4.48
N ALA A 161 10.62 -5.61 -3.90
CA ALA A 161 11.64 -4.69 -4.43
C ALA A 161 13.03 -5.32 -4.44
N ALA A 162 13.42 -5.98 -3.33
CA ALA A 162 14.70 -6.67 -3.23
C ALA A 162 14.86 -7.78 -4.27
N GLU A 163 13.78 -8.53 -4.51
CA GLU A 163 13.77 -9.58 -5.52
C GLU A 163 13.83 -9.00 -6.95
N VAL A 164 13.15 -7.89 -7.22
CA VAL A 164 13.25 -7.19 -8.51
C VAL A 164 14.68 -6.72 -8.75
N VAL A 165 15.37 -6.16 -7.74
CA VAL A 165 16.78 -5.77 -7.84
C VAL A 165 17.65 -6.97 -8.25
N ARG A 166 17.42 -8.16 -7.66
CA ARG A 166 18.13 -9.39 -8.03
C ARG A 166 17.90 -9.75 -9.50
N LEU A 167 16.64 -9.72 -9.94
CA LEU A 167 16.27 -10.07 -11.31
C LEU A 167 16.82 -9.07 -12.35
N VAL A 168 16.90 -7.78 -11.99
CA VAL A 168 17.59 -6.76 -12.81
C VAL A 168 19.07 -7.07 -12.94
N TYR A 169 19.73 -7.40 -11.83
CA TYR A 169 21.14 -7.78 -11.86
C TYR A 169 21.39 -9.02 -12.71
N GLU A 170 20.53 -10.01 -12.63
CA GLU A 170 20.59 -11.25 -13.44
C GLU A 170 20.23 -11.03 -14.93
N GLY A 171 19.79 -9.82 -15.30
CA GLY A 171 19.39 -9.49 -16.67
C GLY A 171 18.10 -10.15 -17.14
N THR A 172 17.27 -10.63 -16.20
CA THR A 172 16.00 -11.32 -16.49
C THR A 172 14.79 -10.40 -16.46
N ALA A 173 14.87 -9.22 -15.83
CA ALA A 173 13.82 -8.21 -15.85
C ALA A 173 13.80 -7.46 -17.18
N GLN A 174 12.60 -7.25 -17.74
CA GLN A 174 12.39 -6.41 -18.91
C GLN A 174 12.11 -4.96 -18.47
N SER A 175 12.36 -4.00 -19.35
CA SER A 175 11.98 -2.60 -19.12
C SER A 175 10.56 -2.35 -19.61
N ALA A 176 9.76 -1.63 -18.82
CA ALA A 176 8.41 -1.20 -19.19
C ALA A 176 8.11 0.20 -18.66
N GLU A 177 7.08 0.82 -19.22
CA GLU A 177 6.52 2.07 -18.71
C GLU A 177 5.41 1.78 -17.70
N PHE A 178 5.42 2.51 -16.59
CA PHE A 178 4.45 2.41 -15.52
C PHE A 178 3.76 3.75 -15.31
N GLU A 179 2.44 3.73 -15.18
CA GLU A 179 1.65 4.93 -14.96
C GLU A 179 1.99 5.55 -13.60
N VAL A 180 2.20 6.86 -13.59
CA VAL A 180 2.21 7.70 -12.40
C VAL A 180 0.88 8.44 -12.35
N MET A 181 0.16 8.25 -11.27
CA MET A 181 -1.18 8.78 -11.09
C MET A 181 -1.18 9.95 -10.12
N ASP A 182 -2.03 10.93 -10.40
CA ASP A 182 -2.32 12.03 -9.49
C ASP A 182 -3.74 11.92 -8.94
N ALA A 183 -3.85 11.79 -7.63
CA ALA A 183 -5.12 11.70 -6.95
C ALA A 183 -5.52 13.07 -6.38
N ASP A 184 -6.71 13.57 -6.72
CA ASP A 184 -7.26 14.76 -6.08
C ASP A 184 -7.61 14.46 -4.62
N GLU A 185 -6.66 14.72 -3.72
CA GLU A 185 -6.84 14.49 -2.28
C GLU A 185 -8.04 15.26 -1.70
N LYS A 186 -8.34 16.46 -2.22
CA LYS A 186 -9.50 17.26 -1.76
C LYS A 186 -10.81 16.60 -2.16
N ALA A 187 -10.87 16.01 -3.35
CA ALA A 187 -12.02 15.23 -3.79
C ALA A 187 -12.13 13.92 -2.99
N ILE A 188 -11.01 13.24 -2.77
CA ILE A 188 -10.96 12.00 -1.99
C ILE A 188 -11.41 12.22 -0.53
N ARG A 189 -11.01 13.35 0.09
CA ARG A 189 -11.49 13.73 1.43
C ARG A 189 -13.02 13.95 1.49
N LYS A 190 -13.64 14.28 0.34
CA LYS A 190 -15.09 14.39 0.17
C LYS A 190 -15.74 13.11 -0.36
N ASP A 191 -15.03 11.97 -0.26
CA ASP A 191 -15.46 10.66 -0.74
C ASP A 191 -15.75 10.61 -2.26
N ARG A 192 -15.10 11.49 -3.04
CA ARG A 192 -15.14 11.50 -4.51
C ARG A 192 -13.82 10.99 -5.05
N PHE A 193 -13.88 9.95 -5.86
CA PHE A 193 -12.71 9.30 -6.43
C PHE A 193 -12.34 9.95 -7.78
N ILE A 194 -11.37 10.88 -7.76
CA ILE A 194 -10.85 11.54 -8.95
C ILE A 194 -9.35 11.23 -9.02
N ILE A 195 -8.95 10.47 -10.02
CA ILE A 195 -7.57 10.10 -10.30
C ILE A 195 -7.28 10.42 -11.75
N ASN A 196 -6.18 11.11 -11.99
CA ASN A 196 -5.72 11.48 -13.31
C ASN A 196 -4.36 10.84 -13.60
N LEU A 197 -4.13 10.50 -14.86
CA LEU A 197 -2.79 10.12 -15.30
C LEU A 197 -1.90 11.36 -15.28
N TYR A 198 -0.78 11.29 -14.54
CA TYR A 198 0.21 12.36 -14.48
C TYR A 198 1.31 12.17 -15.54
N GLY A 199 1.75 10.92 -15.76
CA GLY A 199 2.74 10.55 -16.76
C GLY A 199 3.22 9.11 -16.58
N TYR A 200 4.41 8.83 -17.12
CA TYR A 200 4.97 7.47 -17.10
C TYR A 200 6.41 7.50 -16.61
N LEU A 201 6.77 6.55 -15.76
CA LEU A 201 8.14 6.24 -15.36
C LEU A 201 8.56 4.89 -15.95
N THR A 202 9.80 4.83 -16.42
CA THR A 202 10.39 3.56 -16.86
C THR A 202 10.91 2.77 -15.68
N GLY A 203 10.61 1.48 -15.63
CA GLY A 203 11.08 0.60 -14.57
C GLY A 203 11.24 -0.84 -15.03
N PRO A 204 11.86 -1.71 -14.21
CA PRO A 204 11.96 -3.13 -14.50
C PRO A 204 10.58 -3.79 -14.34
N SER A 205 10.13 -4.51 -15.37
CA SER A 205 8.87 -5.24 -15.35
C SER A 205 9.11 -6.70 -14.94
N VAL A 206 8.51 -7.06 -13.82
CA VAL A 206 8.48 -8.44 -13.32
C VAL A 206 7.02 -8.78 -13.02
N PRO A 207 6.38 -9.67 -13.78
CA PRO A 207 4.99 -10.05 -13.55
C PRO A 207 4.74 -10.48 -12.09
N ALA A 208 3.60 -10.09 -11.54
CA ALA A 208 3.15 -10.34 -10.17
C ALA A 208 3.95 -9.61 -9.05
N ARG A 209 5.00 -8.86 -9.37
CA ARG A 209 5.77 -8.09 -8.37
C ARG A 209 5.44 -6.60 -8.33
N PHE A 210 4.76 -6.08 -9.37
CA PHE A 210 4.31 -4.69 -9.45
C PHE A 210 2.81 -4.53 -9.29
N GLN A 211 2.40 -3.37 -8.83
CA GLN A 211 0.99 -2.99 -8.80
C GLN A 211 0.56 -2.62 -10.23
N GLY A 212 -0.58 -3.13 -10.67
CA GLY A 212 -1.28 -2.50 -11.78
C GLY A 212 -1.87 -1.15 -11.32
N ALA A 213 -1.96 -0.18 -12.24
CA ALA A 213 -2.66 1.07 -11.95
C ALA A 213 -4.08 0.77 -11.46
N LYS A 214 -4.50 1.45 -10.39
CA LYS A 214 -5.87 1.31 -9.89
C LYS A 214 -6.82 2.04 -10.81
N GLN A 215 -7.48 1.31 -11.69
CA GLN A 215 -8.65 1.79 -12.39
C GLN A 215 -9.90 1.54 -11.52
N ALA A 216 -10.79 2.53 -11.46
CA ALA A 216 -12.13 2.30 -10.94
C ALA A 216 -12.80 1.27 -11.88
N SER A 217 -13.14 0.10 -11.35
CA SER A 217 -13.90 -0.89 -12.13
C SER A 217 -15.24 -0.27 -12.50
N PRO A 218 -15.65 -0.27 -13.76
CA PRO A 218 -17.00 0.17 -14.12
C PRO A 218 -17.99 -0.78 -13.44
N GLU A 219 -18.91 -0.22 -12.65
CA GLU A 219 -20.02 -0.98 -12.09
C GLU A 219 -20.98 -1.35 -13.23
N THR A 220 -20.99 -2.61 -13.60
CA THR A 220 -22.00 -3.18 -14.51
C THR A 220 -23.23 -3.61 -13.71
N SER A 221 -24.39 -3.80 -14.35
CA SER A 221 -25.61 -4.33 -13.69
C SER A 221 -25.32 -5.65 -12.98
N ASP A 222 -24.57 -6.54 -13.62
CA ASP A 222 -24.19 -7.84 -13.07
C ASP A 222 -23.29 -7.72 -11.82
N GLU A 223 -22.43 -6.70 -11.77
CA GLU A 223 -21.60 -6.42 -10.61
C GLU A 223 -22.43 -5.93 -9.42
N CYS A 224 -23.41 -5.06 -9.66
CA CYS A 224 -24.35 -4.58 -8.63
C CYS A 224 -25.20 -5.73 -8.07
N GLU A 225 -25.75 -6.58 -8.93
CA GLU A 225 -26.53 -7.74 -8.52
C GLU A 225 -25.69 -8.72 -7.64
N ALA A 226 -24.46 -8.99 -8.04
CA ALA A 226 -23.55 -9.82 -7.25
C ALA A 226 -23.22 -9.19 -5.89
N GLN A 227 -23.00 -7.86 -5.84
CA GLN A 227 -22.76 -7.15 -4.58
C GLN A 227 -23.98 -7.23 -3.66
N GLU A 228 -25.20 -7.08 -4.17
CA GLU A 228 -26.44 -7.19 -3.40
C GLU A 228 -26.66 -8.61 -2.87
N ALA A 229 -26.38 -9.64 -3.67
CA ALA A 229 -26.49 -11.04 -3.28
C ALA A 229 -25.52 -11.37 -2.13
N ILE A 230 -24.25 -10.93 -2.24
CA ILE A 230 -23.23 -11.05 -1.18
C ILE A 230 -23.70 -10.33 0.08
N ALA A 231 -24.15 -9.07 -0.06
CA ALA A 231 -24.56 -8.26 1.08
C ALA A 231 -25.75 -8.87 1.82
N LYS A 232 -26.72 -9.41 1.09
CA LYS A 232 -27.87 -10.11 1.68
C LYS A 232 -27.42 -11.30 2.53
N TYR A 233 -26.56 -12.15 1.98
CA TYR A 233 -26.03 -13.29 2.72
C TYR A 233 -25.27 -12.87 3.98
N VAL A 234 -24.37 -11.87 3.87
CA VAL A 234 -23.60 -11.38 5.02
C VAL A 234 -24.52 -10.83 6.10
N ILE A 235 -25.56 -10.07 5.74
CA ILE A 235 -26.50 -9.49 6.72
C ILE A 235 -27.30 -10.57 7.45
N GLU A 236 -27.69 -11.64 6.76
CA GLU A 236 -28.40 -12.76 7.37
C GLU A 236 -27.55 -13.52 8.40
N GLU A 237 -26.22 -13.57 8.18
CA GLU A 237 -25.25 -14.22 9.08
C GLU A 237 -24.73 -13.29 10.19
N MET A 238 -25.04 -11.98 10.14
CA MET A 238 -24.56 -11.04 11.18
C MET A 238 -25.21 -11.28 12.54
N ASP A 239 -24.37 -11.35 13.58
CA ASP A 239 -24.82 -11.27 14.96
C ASP A 239 -25.38 -9.87 15.27
N LYS A 240 -26.60 -9.80 15.79
CA LYS A 240 -27.29 -8.53 16.10
C LYS A 240 -26.57 -7.73 17.20
N ASP A 241 -25.88 -8.41 18.10
CA ASP A 241 -25.12 -7.80 19.20
C ASP A 241 -23.62 -7.63 18.83
N GLY A 242 -23.26 -8.00 17.62
CA GLY A 242 -21.88 -7.95 17.12
C GLY A 242 -21.40 -6.53 16.78
N THR A 243 -20.09 -6.35 16.88
CA THR A 243 -19.39 -5.17 16.35
C THR A 243 -18.69 -5.56 15.05
N TYR A 244 -18.83 -4.72 14.00
CA TYR A 244 -18.29 -5.00 12.68
C TYR A 244 -17.37 -3.88 12.24
N ILE A 245 -16.09 -4.21 12.05
CA ILE A 245 -15.08 -3.31 11.47
C ILE A 245 -15.18 -3.48 9.96
N LEU A 246 -15.53 -2.39 9.26
CA LEU A 246 -15.87 -2.39 7.85
C LEU A 246 -14.73 -1.77 7.02
N GLY A 247 -14.04 -2.57 6.25
CA GLY A 247 -13.01 -2.11 5.33
C GLY A 247 -13.54 -1.22 4.19
N PRO A 248 -12.67 -0.57 3.42
CA PRO A 248 -13.05 0.26 2.28
C PRO A 248 -13.57 -0.58 1.09
N GLY A 249 -14.27 0.08 0.18
CA GLY A 249 -14.74 -0.46 -1.09
C GLY A 249 -16.26 -0.52 -1.24
N THR A 250 -16.71 -0.56 -2.51
CA THR A 250 -18.14 -0.55 -2.86
C THR A 250 -18.83 -1.83 -2.41
N THR A 251 -18.21 -2.99 -2.54
CA THR A 251 -18.78 -4.27 -2.11
C THR A 251 -19.11 -4.27 -0.61
N VAL A 252 -18.21 -3.72 0.25
CA VAL A 252 -18.49 -3.57 1.69
C VAL A 252 -19.56 -2.51 1.92
N LYS A 253 -19.56 -1.43 1.12
CA LYS A 253 -20.54 -0.36 1.21
C LYS A 253 -21.95 -0.88 0.92
N THR A 254 -22.16 -1.79 -0.02
CA THR A 254 -23.45 -2.39 -0.34
C THR A 254 -24.08 -3.07 0.88
N VAL A 255 -23.28 -3.71 1.76
CA VAL A 255 -23.81 -4.27 3.02
C VAL A 255 -24.48 -3.19 3.89
N THR A 256 -23.83 -2.03 4.04
CA THR A 256 -24.36 -0.94 4.85
C THR A 256 -25.53 -0.19 4.17
N ASP A 257 -25.51 -0.07 2.85
CA ASP A 257 -26.61 0.51 2.10
C ASP A 257 -27.90 -0.33 2.27
N MET A 258 -27.79 -1.67 2.26
CA MET A 258 -28.92 -2.57 2.53
C MET A 258 -29.37 -2.51 4.00
N LEU A 259 -28.47 -2.26 4.95
CA LEU A 259 -28.81 -1.98 6.35
C LEU A 259 -29.39 -0.57 6.56
N LYS A 260 -29.48 0.24 5.48
CA LYS A 260 -29.97 1.64 5.49
C LYS A 260 -29.16 2.57 6.37
N VAL A 261 -27.86 2.33 6.48
CA VAL A 261 -26.90 3.17 7.20
C VAL A 261 -25.79 3.64 6.26
N LYS A 262 -25.24 4.84 6.52
CA LYS A 262 -24.23 5.43 5.64
C LYS A 262 -22.82 5.05 6.08
N LYS A 263 -22.08 4.43 5.18
CA LYS A 263 -20.65 4.12 5.28
C LYS A 263 -19.83 4.97 4.30
N THR A 264 -18.58 5.27 4.64
CA THR A 264 -17.63 5.87 3.70
C THR A 264 -17.16 4.83 2.66
N THR A 265 -16.92 5.23 1.43
CA THR A 265 -16.43 4.30 0.40
C THR A 265 -14.95 3.96 0.58
N LEU A 266 -14.15 4.94 1.02
CA LEU A 266 -12.69 4.85 1.07
C LEU A 266 -12.11 4.71 2.48
N GLY A 267 -12.90 4.95 3.52
CA GLY A 267 -12.50 4.84 4.92
C GLY A 267 -12.76 3.46 5.52
N VAL A 268 -12.21 3.26 6.71
CA VAL A 268 -12.60 2.18 7.61
C VAL A 268 -13.66 2.72 8.55
N ASP A 269 -14.74 1.99 8.70
CA ASP A 269 -15.87 2.38 9.53
C ASP A 269 -16.19 1.25 10.55
N VAL A 270 -16.89 1.58 11.62
CA VAL A 270 -17.36 0.59 12.60
C VAL A 270 -18.88 0.62 12.67
N TYR A 271 -19.50 -0.53 12.40
CA TYR A 271 -20.93 -0.74 12.60
C TYR A 271 -21.18 -1.45 13.95
N LYS A 272 -22.01 -0.84 14.78
CA LYS A 272 -22.37 -1.34 16.09
C LYS A 272 -23.77 -0.89 16.46
N GLN A 273 -24.62 -1.83 16.90
CA GLN A 273 -25.98 -1.53 17.39
C GLN A 273 -26.81 -0.65 16.44
N GLY A 274 -26.78 -0.93 15.13
CA GLY A 274 -27.53 -0.18 14.11
C GLY A 274 -26.94 1.18 13.72
N LYS A 275 -25.76 1.55 14.21
CA LYS A 275 -25.07 2.80 13.91
C LYS A 275 -23.73 2.55 13.25
N VAL A 276 -23.33 3.47 12.35
CA VAL A 276 -22.01 3.48 11.75
C VAL A 276 -21.20 4.67 12.26
N HIS A 277 -20.01 4.38 12.76
CA HIS A 277 -18.98 5.37 13.07
C HIS A 277 -18.04 5.45 11.88
N ASN A 278 -18.07 6.58 11.19
CA ASN A 278 -17.40 6.74 9.90
C ASN A 278 -15.95 7.18 10.04
N ASP A 279 -15.12 6.67 9.10
CA ASP A 279 -13.73 7.09 8.87
C ASP A 279 -12.88 7.08 10.17
N VAL A 280 -12.94 5.95 10.87
CA VAL A 280 -12.28 5.76 12.16
C VAL A 280 -10.80 5.41 11.99
N ASN A 281 -9.98 5.88 12.94
CA ASN A 281 -8.59 5.45 13.09
C ASN A 281 -8.49 4.24 14.06
N GLU A 282 -7.30 3.69 14.22
CA GLU A 282 -7.03 2.56 15.11
C GLU A 282 -7.51 2.83 16.55
N GLU A 283 -7.15 3.98 17.12
CA GLU A 283 -7.53 4.36 18.48
C GLU A 283 -9.05 4.35 18.66
N LYS A 284 -9.78 4.91 17.68
CA LYS A 284 -11.24 4.94 17.73
C LYS A 284 -11.87 3.56 17.56
N ILE A 285 -11.27 2.68 16.76
CA ILE A 285 -11.71 1.28 16.68
C ILE A 285 -11.59 0.62 18.06
N LEU A 286 -10.43 0.78 18.71
CA LEU A 286 -10.18 0.21 20.04
C LEU A 286 -11.13 0.74 21.11
N GLU A 287 -11.55 2.01 21.04
CA GLU A 287 -12.58 2.57 21.94
C GLU A 287 -13.98 2.00 21.69
N LEU A 288 -14.31 1.70 20.43
CA LEU A 288 -15.66 1.25 20.04
C LEU A 288 -15.87 -0.25 20.27
N VAL A 289 -14.79 -1.03 20.30
CA VAL A 289 -14.84 -2.48 20.48
C VAL A 289 -14.84 -2.81 21.97
N ASP A 290 -15.98 -3.27 22.49
CA ASP A 290 -16.12 -3.71 23.89
C ASP A 290 -15.62 -5.14 24.10
N ASP A 291 -15.87 -6.02 23.12
CA ASP A 291 -15.53 -7.45 23.18
C ASP A 291 -15.03 -7.93 21.82
N PHE A 292 -13.76 -8.30 21.75
CA PHE A 292 -13.15 -8.81 20.51
C PHE A 292 -13.69 -10.19 20.11
N ASN A 293 -14.21 -10.98 21.04
CA ASN A 293 -14.85 -12.26 20.72
C ASN A 293 -16.21 -12.09 20.02
N LYS A 294 -16.79 -10.88 20.09
CA LYS A 294 -18.02 -10.50 19.39
C LYS A 294 -17.76 -9.43 18.35
N THR A 295 -16.55 -9.42 17.78
CA THR A 295 -16.15 -8.46 16.78
C THR A 295 -15.70 -9.18 15.52
N TRP A 296 -16.16 -8.69 14.37
CA TRP A 296 -15.81 -9.20 13.04
C TRP A 296 -15.20 -8.11 12.20
N ILE A 297 -14.35 -8.51 11.26
CA ILE A 297 -13.80 -7.64 10.23
C ILE A 297 -14.41 -8.04 8.90
N ILE A 298 -15.10 -7.12 8.22
CA ILE A 298 -15.62 -7.33 6.86
C ILE A 298 -14.74 -6.55 5.89
N VAL A 299 -14.06 -7.26 4.99
CA VAL A 299 -13.13 -6.67 4.02
C VAL A 299 -13.36 -7.22 2.63
N SER A 300 -12.99 -6.42 1.64
CA SER A 300 -12.96 -6.82 0.23
C SER A 300 -11.57 -6.54 -0.33
N PRO A 301 -11.02 -7.40 -1.19
CA PRO A 301 -9.71 -7.19 -1.80
C PRO A 301 -9.59 -5.81 -2.44
N ILE A 302 -8.46 -5.15 -2.26
CA ILE A 302 -8.19 -3.81 -2.77
C ILE A 302 -7.28 -3.90 -3.99
N GLY A 303 -7.70 -3.31 -5.09
CA GLY A 303 -6.96 -3.28 -6.36
C GLY A 303 -6.84 -4.64 -7.04
N HIS A 304 -6.22 -4.65 -8.22
CA HIS A 304 -6.00 -5.87 -9.02
C HIS A 304 -4.97 -6.84 -8.42
N GLN A 305 -4.31 -6.46 -7.33
CA GLN A 305 -3.33 -7.29 -6.63
C GLN A 305 -3.91 -8.07 -5.47
N GLY A 306 -5.19 -7.90 -5.19
CA GLY A 306 -5.86 -8.65 -4.15
C GLY A 306 -5.38 -8.35 -2.74
N MET A 307 -4.91 -7.11 -2.46
CA MET A 307 -4.51 -6.73 -1.12
C MET A 307 -5.70 -6.79 -0.17
N LEU A 308 -5.63 -7.63 0.86
CA LEU A 308 -6.69 -7.83 1.84
C LEU A 308 -6.48 -6.92 3.06
N PHE A 309 -5.26 -6.91 3.61
CA PHE A 309 -4.86 -6.06 4.73
C PHE A 309 -3.56 -5.34 4.41
N GLY A 310 -3.42 -4.12 4.99
CA GLY A 310 -2.26 -3.27 4.82
C GLY A 310 -2.63 -2.01 4.04
N ARG A 311 -2.22 -1.91 2.80
CA ARG A 311 -2.49 -0.71 2.01
C ARG A 311 -3.99 -0.52 1.73
N GLY A 312 -4.49 0.65 2.11
CA GLY A 312 -5.89 1.03 1.95
C GLY A 312 -6.75 0.85 3.20
N ASN A 313 -6.31 0.05 4.18
CA ASN A 313 -7.04 -0.16 5.42
C ASN A 313 -6.12 -0.32 6.65
N GLN A 314 -4.99 0.40 6.71
CA GLN A 314 -4.01 0.33 7.81
C GLN A 314 -4.58 0.68 9.20
N GLN A 315 -5.76 1.31 9.25
CA GLN A 315 -6.50 1.55 10.48
C GLN A 315 -6.91 0.24 11.15
N ILE A 316 -7.09 -0.83 10.37
CA ILE A 316 -7.22 -2.20 10.85
C ILE A 316 -5.79 -2.71 11.08
N SER A 317 -5.22 -2.31 12.22
CA SER A 317 -3.82 -2.60 12.56
C SER A 317 -3.57 -4.08 12.83
N PRO A 318 -2.30 -4.53 12.80
CA PRO A 318 -1.94 -5.90 13.21
C PRO A 318 -2.49 -6.26 14.58
N GLY A 319 -2.46 -5.31 15.54
CA GLY A 319 -2.99 -5.53 16.88
C GLY A 319 -4.50 -5.75 16.94
N ILE A 320 -5.27 -5.10 16.04
CA ILE A 320 -6.71 -5.35 15.90
C ILE A 320 -6.96 -6.70 15.25
N ILE A 321 -6.22 -7.03 14.19
CA ILE A 321 -6.37 -8.32 13.47
C ILE A 321 -6.08 -9.49 14.41
N ASP A 322 -5.00 -9.41 15.17
CA ASP A 322 -4.63 -10.46 16.13
C ASP A 322 -5.68 -10.67 17.21
N ARG A 323 -6.25 -9.58 17.75
CA ARG A 323 -7.29 -9.64 18.79
C ARG A 323 -8.64 -10.13 18.28
N VAL A 324 -9.02 -9.79 17.05
CA VAL A 324 -10.25 -10.27 16.40
C VAL A 324 -10.10 -11.74 16.03
N GLY A 325 -8.92 -12.13 15.57
CA GLY A 325 -8.63 -13.48 15.13
C GLY A 325 -9.11 -13.78 13.71
N ARG A 326 -8.43 -14.72 13.06
CA ARG A 326 -8.66 -15.07 11.67
C ARG A 326 -10.07 -15.57 11.37
N ASP A 327 -10.67 -16.31 12.31
CA ASP A 327 -12.00 -16.91 12.14
C ASP A 327 -13.13 -15.87 12.12
N HIS A 328 -12.87 -14.67 12.61
CA HIS A 328 -13.80 -13.55 12.59
C HIS A 328 -13.56 -12.58 11.43
N ILE A 329 -12.74 -12.96 10.45
CA ILE A 329 -12.52 -12.18 9.23
C ILE A 329 -13.45 -12.70 8.14
N ILE A 330 -14.37 -11.84 7.70
CA ILE A 330 -15.31 -12.09 6.60
C ILE A 330 -14.77 -11.39 5.35
N VAL A 331 -14.31 -12.19 4.39
CA VAL A 331 -13.85 -11.68 3.10
C VAL A 331 -14.97 -11.76 2.10
N ILE A 332 -15.27 -10.65 1.43
CA ILE A 332 -16.32 -10.56 0.42
C ILE A 332 -15.74 -10.04 -0.90
N SER A 333 -16.11 -10.64 -2.01
CA SER A 333 -15.67 -10.18 -3.33
C SER A 333 -16.55 -10.75 -4.43
N THR A 334 -16.93 -9.92 -5.40
CA THR A 334 -17.63 -10.43 -6.58
C THR A 334 -16.73 -11.36 -7.40
N PRO A 335 -17.31 -12.30 -8.16
CA PRO A 335 -16.56 -13.19 -9.04
C PRO A 335 -15.72 -12.46 -10.10
N SER A 336 -16.25 -11.35 -10.64
CA SER A 336 -15.55 -10.53 -11.62
C SER A 336 -14.31 -9.87 -11.02
N LYS A 337 -14.42 -9.37 -9.80
CA LYS A 337 -13.31 -8.77 -9.07
C LYS A 337 -12.21 -9.78 -8.76
N LEU A 338 -12.57 -11.00 -8.33
CA LEU A 338 -11.59 -12.07 -8.08
C LEU A 338 -10.83 -12.46 -9.35
N LYS A 339 -11.52 -12.60 -10.47
CA LYS A 339 -10.89 -12.88 -11.78
C LYS A 339 -9.94 -11.77 -12.24
N GLY A 340 -10.19 -10.54 -11.84
CA GLY A 340 -9.33 -9.39 -12.11
C GLY A 340 -8.08 -9.33 -11.24
N ILE A 341 -7.95 -10.20 -10.23
CA ILE A 341 -6.78 -10.27 -9.38
C ILE A 341 -5.73 -11.18 -10.01
N ALA A 342 -4.50 -10.71 -10.11
CA ALA A 342 -3.39 -11.47 -10.69
C ALA A 342 -3.19 -12.82 -9.98
N GLY A 343 -3.35 -13.91 -10.70
CA GLY A 343 -3.22 -15.27 -10.20
C GLY A 343 -4.34 -15.73 -9.26
N GLU A 344 -5.42 -14.96 -9.11
CA GLU A 344 -6.52 -15.19 -8.15
C GLU A 344 -5.99 -15.38 -6.69
N LEU A 345 -4.92 -14.66 -6.34
CA LEU A 345 -4.26 -14.74 -5.04
C LEU A 345 -4.55 -13.49 -4.21
N LEU A 346 -4.85 -13.66 -2.93
CA LEU A 346 -4.95 -12.56 -1.99
C LEU A 346 -3.60 -12.31 -1.33
N ARG A 347 -3.38 -11.08 -0.86
CA ARG A 347 -2.12 -10.66 -0.25
C ARG A 347 -2.36 -9.86 1.01
N VAL A 348 -1.41 -9.96 1.92
CA VAL A 348 -1.39 -9.21 3.17
C VAL A 348 -0.03 -8.53 3.34
N ASP A 349 -0.05 -7.33 3.89
CA ASP A 349 1.13 -6.52 4.19
C ASP A 349 0.76 -5.58 5.34
N THR A 350 0.53 -6.18 6.53
CA THR A 350 0.06 -5.46 7.71
C THR A 350 1.15 -4.61 8.35
N GLY A 351 2.43 -4.88 8.02
CA GLY A 351 3.60 -4.32 8.67
C GLY A 351 4.01 -5.09 9.93
N ASP A 352 3.41 -6.27 10.18
CA ASP A 352 3.83 -7.24 11.19
C ASP A 352 3.87 -8.64 10.55
N THR A 353 5.08 -9.15 10.36
CA THR A 353 5.31 -10.44 9.69
C THR A 353 4.65 -11.62 10.41
N LYS A 354 4.48 -11.56 11.74
CA LYS A 354 3.83 -12.63 12.51
C LYS A 354 2.33 -12.67 12.21
N VAL A 355 1.70 -11.51 12.12
CA VAL A 355 0.28 -11.40 11.78
C VAL A 355 0.07 -11.82 10.31
N ASP A 356 0.97 -11.40 9.42
CA ASP A 356 0.92 -11.81 8.02
C ASP A 356 1.04 -13.35 7.89
N ASP A 357 1.93 -13.99 8.63
CA ASP A 357 2.10 -15.45 8.65
C ASP A 357 0.83 -16.18 9.17
N VAL A 358 0.15 -15.64 10.18
CA VAL A 358 -1.13 -16.20 10.69
C VAL A 358 -2.23 -16.08 9.62
N LEU A 359 -2.22 -15.02 8.84
CA LEU A 359 -3.22 -14.79 7.79
C LEU A 359 -2.98 -15.64 6.54
N ARG A 360 -1.74 -16.06 6.26
CA ARG A 360 -1.39 -16.89 5.09
C ARG A 360 -2.14 -18.21 5.06
N GLY A 361 -2.28 -18.76 3.86
CA GLY A 361 -3.02 -19.99 3.59
C GLY A 361 -4.38 -19.72 2.96
N PHE A 362 -5.31 -20.65 3.03
CA PHE A 362 -6.60 -20.53 2.36
C PHE A 362 -7.64 -19.84 3.25
N ILE A 363 -8.38 -18.90 2.68
CA ILE A 363 -9.52 -18.23 3.31
C ILE A 363 -10.78 -18.38 2.48
N ARG A 364 -11.93 -18.42 3.14
CA ARG A 364 -13.24 -18.42 2.47
C ARG A 364 -13.59 -16.99 2.06
N VAL A 365 -13.98 -16.81 0.81
CA VAL A 365 -14.43 -15.54 0.25
C VAL A 365 -15.88 -15.71 -0.19
N VAL A 366 -16.79 -14.91 0.37
CA VAL A 366 -18.20 -14.88 -0.06
C VAL A 366 -18.26 -14.22 -1.43
N THR A 367 -18.77 -14.95 -2.44
CA THR A 367 -18.76 -14.53 -3.85
C THR A 367 -20.16 -14.32 -4.42
N ASP A 368 -21.18 -14.86 -3.77
CA ASP A 368 -22.59 -14.72 -4.11
C ASP A 368 -23.44 -15.07 -2.88
N TYR A 369 -24.78 -15.06 -3.00
CA TYR A 369 -25.68 -15.52 -1.95
C TYR A 369 -25.44 -17.00 -1.64
N ASN A 370 -24.98 -17.27 -0.41
CA ASN A 370 -24.63 -18.62 0.07
C ASN A 370 -23.59 -19.37 -0.83
N GLU A 371 -22.77 -18.60 -1.58
CA GLU A 371 -21.64 -19.15 -2.35
C GLU A 371 -20.31 -18.63 -1.80
N MET A 372 -19.38 -19.53 -1.58
CA MET A 372 -18.02 -19.20 -1.11
C MET A 372 -16.98 -19.86 -1.98
N ARG A 373 -15.88 -19.15 -2.21
CA ARG A 373 -14.67 -19.68 -2.83
C ARG A 373 -13.53 -19.74 -1.84
N LEU A 374 -12.71 -20.75 -1.97
CA LEU A 374 -11.50 -20.90 -1.16
C LEU A 374 -10.33 -20.28 -1.94
N ILE A 375 -9.80 -19.17 -1.46
CA ILE A 375 -8.74 -18.39 -2.10
C ILE A 375 -7.50 -18.41 -1.22
N LYS A 376 -6.32 -18.51 -1.84
CA LYS A 376 -5.04 -18.50 -1.12
C LYS A 376 -4.61 -17.07 -0.80
N ILE A 377 -4.12 -16.85 0.41
CA ILE A 377 -3.40 -15.67 0.86
C ILE A 377 -1.90 -15.99 0.85
N GLU A 378 -1.11 -15.12 0.22
CA GLU A 378 0.37 -15.18 0.18
C GLU A 378 1.01 -14.09 1.00
#